data_69a843edb4f7a09db9932f86dcbc3af5
#
_entry.id   69a843edb4f7a09db9932f86dcbc3af5
#
_cell.length_a   1.000
_cell.length_b   1.000
_cell.length_c   1.000
_cell.angle_alpha   90.00
_cell.angle_beta   90.00
_cell.angle_gamma   90.00
#
_symmetry.space_group_name_H-M   'P 1'
#
loop_
_entity.id
_entity.type
_entity.pdbx_description
1 polymer ?
#
loop_
_entity_poly.entity_id
_entity_poly.type
_entity_poly.pdbx_seq_one_letter_code
_entity_poly.pdbx_strand_id
1 'polypeptide(L)'
;MEILKHRVNSFDEINTDLGLEIDVRDFNNNLVLSHDHPTIQSIRLDNFLNKISKDQLLAINIKSSEIENEIKQTLIKSNISNYFTFDWVVPSLMKALNKEIVCAFRLSEYEKDIFSQCDWVWVDSFQTIWFDAEYLASLKKLGLKVALVSPELHNRKREMEQVKEIVNSVKVDAICTDLPDFWYR
;
A
#
# COMPACT_ATOMS: atom_id res chain seq x y z
N MET A 1 -3.15 -3.60 -14.27
CA MET A 1 -3.18 -2.68 -13.12
C MET A 1 -4.09 -3.28 -12.08
N GLU A 2 -3.57 -3.51 -10.88
CA GLU A 2 -4.38 -3.95 -9.75
C GLU A 2 -5.14 -2.76 -9.14
N ILE A 3 -6.35 -2.99 -8.67
CA ILE A 3 -7.11 -2.01 -7.89
C ILE A 3 -7.06 -2.45 -6.44
N LEU A 4 -6.54 -1.58 -5.58
CA LEU A 4 -6.47 -1.78 -4.14
C LEU A 4 -7.65 -1.07 -3.47
N LYS A 5 -8.51 -1.82 -2.80
CA LYS A 5 -9.54 -1.24 -1.96
C LYS A 5 -8.87 -0.62 -0.72
N HIS A 6 -9.11 0.67 -0.52
CA HIS A 6 -8.50 1.45 0.54
C HIS A 6 -9.03 1.05 1.92
N ARG A 7 -8.12 0.94 2.89
CA ARG A 7 -8.39 0.83 4.33
C ARG A 7 -9.34 -0.31 4.72
N VAL A 8 -9.03 -1.52 4.23
CA VAL A 8 -9.80 -2.74 4.57
C VAL A 8 -9.31 -3.29 5.91
N ASN A 9 -9.87 -2.80 7.01
CA ASN A 9 -9.47 -3.14 8.37
C ASN A 9 -10.49 -4.01 9.11
N SER A 10 -11.56 -4.45 8.42
CA SER A 10 -12.57 -5.37 8.95
C SER A 10 -12.88 -6.51 7.99
N PHE A 11 -13.46 -7.59 8.50
CA PHE A 11 -13.82 -8.74 7.67
C PHE A 11 -14.93 -8.42 6.66
N ASP A 12 -15.86 -7.55 7.02
CA ASP A 12 -17.01 -7.18 6.18
C ASP A 12 -16.58 -6.33 4.98
N GLU A 13 -15.39 -5.74 5.02
CA GLU A 13 -14.84 -4.91 3.94
C GLU A 13 -14.08 -5.74 2.90
N ILE A 14 -13.79 -7.02 3.17
CA ILE A 14 -13.03 -7.86 2.24
C ILE A 14 -13.79 -7.99 0.92
N ASN A 15 -13.10 -7.66 -0.18
CA ASN A 15 -13.55 -7.90 -1.53
C ASN A 15 -12.58 -8.87 -2.20
N THR A 16 -13.06 -10.00 -2.70
CA THR A 16 -12.23 -11.06 -3.28
C THR A 16 -11.71 -10.74 -4.67
N ASP A 17 -12.31 -9.76 -5.35
CA ASP A 17 -11.98 -9.38 -6.73
C ASP A 17 -10.97 -8.22 -6.81
N LEU A 18 -10.61 -7.64 -5.67
CA LEU A 18 -9.70 -6.52 -5.54
C LEU A 18 -8.45 -6.90 -4.73
N GLY A 19 -7.35 -6.19 -4.96
CA GLY A 19 -6.30 -6.08 -3.96
C GLY A 19 -6.80 -5.29 -2.75
N LEU A 20 -6.09 -5.38 -1.65
CA LEU A 20 -6.50 -4.75 -0.37
C LEU A 20 -5.37 -3.87 0.15
N GLU A 21 -5.72 -2.68 0.61
CA GLU A 21 -4.84 -1.87 1.45
C GLU A 21 -5.32 -1.98 2.90
N ILE A 22 -4.40 -2.29 3.81
CA ILE A 22 -4.67 -2.51 5.24
C ILE A 22 -3.70 -1.71 6.10
N ASP A 23 -4.15 -1.26 7.27
CA ASP A 23 -3.32 -0.56 8.25
C ASP A 23 -2.90 -1.51 9.38
N VAL A 24 -1.59 -1.67 9.61
CA VAL A 24 -1.07 -2.59 10.63
C VAL A 24 -0.38 -1.83 11.76
N ARG A 25 -0.77 -2.17 12.99
CA ARG A 25 -0.18 -1.69 14.24
C ARG A 25 0.19 -2.85 15.17
N ASP A 26 1.10 -2.58 16.08
CA ASP A 26 1.28 -3.43 17.26
C ASP A 26 0.30 -3.04 18.37
N PHE A 27 -0.25 -4.02 19.05
CA PHE A 27 -1.09 -3.84 20.22
C PHE A 27 -1.04 -5.10 21.11
N ASN A 28 -0.69 -4.93 22.37
CA ASN A 28 -0.61 -6.04 23.34
C ASN A 28 0.18 -7.25 22.81
N ASN A 29 1.37 -7.02 22.27
CA ASN A 29 2.26 -8.02 21.67
C ASN A 29 1.67 -8.78 20.46
N ASN A 30 0.68 -8.22 19.78
CA ASN A 30 0.11 -8.76 18.56
C ASN A 30 0.11 -7.71 17.46
N LEU A 31 0.15 -8.15 16.21
CA LEU A 31 -0.16 -7.29 15.08
C LEU A 31 -1.68 -7.25 14.87
N VAL A 32 -2.23 -6.04 14.76
CA VAL A 32 -3.67 -5.81 14.60
C VAL A 32 -3.93 -4.84 13.45
N LEU A 33 -5.15 -4.89 12.90
CA LEU A 33 -5.60 -3.95 11.89
C LEU A 33 -6.24 -2.74 12.56
N SER A 34 -5.68 -1.56 12.34
CA SER A 34 -6.27 -0.30 12.81
C SER A 34 -5.59 0.90 12.16
N HIS A 35 -6.37 1.77 11.53
CA HIS A 35 -5.86 3.06 11.07
C HIS A 35 -5.53 3.98 12.25
N ASP A 36 -6.46 4.11 13.19
CA ASP A 36 -6.31 4.95 14.38
C ASP A 36 -5.70 4.16 15.55
N HIS A 37 -5.78 4.69 16.76
CA HIS A 37 -5.26 4.00 17.94
C HIS A 37 -6.00 2.67 18.15
N PRO A 38 -5.28 1.52 18.24
CA PRO A 38 -5.91 0.21 18.31
C PRO A 38 -6.61 -0.01 19.66
N THR A 39 -7.59 -0.89 19.64
CA THR A 39 -8.36 -1.30 20.83
C THR A 39 -8.35 -2.83 20.98
N ILE A 40 -8.89 -3.33 22.10
CA ILE A 40 -9.06 -4.77 22.31
C ILE A 40 -9.97 -5.45 21.25
N GLN A 41 -10.76 -4.67 20.53
CA GLN A 41 -11.64 -5.13 19.46
C GLN A 41 -10.96 -5.14 18.09
N SER A 42 -9.75 -4.57 17.96
CA SER A 42 -9.00 -4.55 16.69
C SER A 42 -8.71 -5.98 16.24
N ILE A 43 -8.94 -6.25 14.96
CA ILE A 43 -8.77 -7.58 14.37
C ILE A 43 -7.28 -7.92 14.32
N ARG A 44 -6.90 -9.11 14.76
CA ARG A 44 -5.53 -9.59 14.63
C ARG A 44 -5.19 -9.83 13.16
N LEU A 45 -3.99 -9.43 12.76
CA LEU A 45 -3.50 -9.58 11.38
C LEU A 45 -3.52 -11.05 10.93
N ASP A 46 -3.06 -11.99 11.76
CA ASP A 46 -3.05 -13.41 11.42
C ASP A 46 -4.46 -13.97 11.15
N ASN A 47 -5.46 -13.55 11.93
CA ASN A 47 -6.86 -13.93 11.71
C ASN A 47 -7.40 -13.36 10.40
N PHE A 48 -7.05 -12.11 10.07
CA PHE A 48 -7.45 -11.47 8.81
C PHE A 48 -6.84 -12.17 7.61
N LEU A 49 -5.53 -12.43 7.64
CA LEU A 49 -4.81 -13.08 6.54
C LEU A 49 -5.30 -14.50 6.25
N ASN A 50 -5.95 -15.16 7.21
CA ASN A 50 -6.57 -16.46 7.01
C ASN A 50 -7.93 -16.40 6.27
N LYS A 51 -8.49 -15.19 6.06
CA LYS A 51 -9.80 -14.99 5.41
C LYS A 51 -9.70 -14.46 3.99
N ILE A 52 -8.53 -13.98 3.57
CA ILE A 52 -8.30 -13.45 2.22
C ILE A 52 -7.72 -14.51 1.29
N SER A 53 -7.86 -14.29 -0.02
CA SER A 53 -7.16 -15.12 -1.02
C SER A 53 -5.65 -14.85 -0.97
N LYS A 54 -4.86 -15.92 -1.16
CA LYS A 54 -3.39 -15.81 -1.16
C LYS A 54 -2.83 -15.12 -2.41
N ASP A 55 -3.63 -15.04 -3.46
CA ASP A 55 -3.25 -14.42 -4.73
C ASP A 55 -3.59 -12.91 -4.76
N GLN A 56 -4.42 -12.41 -3.82
CA GLN A 56 -4.74 -10.98 -3.74
C GLN A 56 -3.48 -10.16 -3.45
N LEU A 57 -3.30 -9.05 -4.16
CA LEU A 57 -2.25 -8.08 -3.83
C LEU A 57 -2.60 -7.38 -2.52
N LEU A 58 -1.67 -7.40 -1.59
CA LEU A 58 -1.82 -6.79 -0.28
C LEU A 58 -0.85 -5.62 -0.11
N ALA A 59 -1.37 -4.40 -0.01
CA ALA A 59 -0.62 -3.21 0.37
C ALA A 59 -0.74 -3.00 1.88
N ILE A 60 0.35 -3.15 2.61
CA ILE A 60 0.38 -3.15 4.08
C ILE A 60 0.96 -1.82 4.57
N ASN A 61 0.10 -0.95 5.03
CA ASN A 61 0.48 0.33 5.64
C ASN A 61 0.98 0.11 7.07
N ILE A 62 2.22 0.45 7.31
CA ILE A 62 2.86 0.26 8.61
C ILE A 62 2.68 1.50 9.48
N LYS A 63 1.97 1.33 10.58
CA LYS A 63 1.63 2.41 11.52
C LYS A 63 2.42 2.34 12.83
N SER A 64 3.29 1.34 12.99
CA SER A 64 4.15 1.16 14.16
C SER A 64 5.59 0.90 13.75
N SER A 65 6.54 1.30 14.57
CA SER A 65 7.97 1.02 14.36
C SER A 65 8.38 -0.29 15.04
N GLU A 66 9.50 -0.86 14.58
CA GLU A 66 10.17 -2.02 15.20
C GLU A 66 9.36 -3.33 15.21
N ILE A 67 8.47 -3.49 14.20
CA ILE A 67 7.63 -4.68 14.02
C ILE A 67 8.06 -5.53 12.80
N GLU A 68 9.26 -5.32 12.27
CA GLU A 68 9.72 -5.96 11.02
C GLU A 68 9.76 -7.51 11.15
N ASN A 69 10.17 -8.03 12.32
CA ASN A 69 10.22 -9.48 12.55
C ASN A 69 8.81 -10.07 12.60
N GLU A 70 7.91 -9.43 13.33
CA GLU A 70 6.54 -9.87 13.53
C GLU A 70 5.78 -9.85 12.20
N ILE A 71 5.96 -8.81 11.36
CA ILE A 71 5.41 -8.72 10.01
C ILE A 71 5.93 -9.90 9.17
N LYS A 72 7.25 -10.08 9.06
CA LYS A 72 7.82 -11.16 8.25
C LYS A 72 7.30 -12.53 8.69
N GLN A 73 7.33 -12.82 9.99
CA GLN A 73 6.89 -14.11 10.53
C GLN A 73 5.39 -14.35 10.29
N THR A 74 4.56 -13.31 10.44
CA THR A 74 3.11 -13.43 10.22
C THR A 74 2.79 -13.70 8.75
N LEU A 75 3.44 -13.01 7.82
CA LEU A 75 3.26 -13.23 6.38
C LEU A 75 3.68 -14.63 5.95
N ILE A 76 4.85 -15.10 6.42
CA ILE A 76 5.33 -16.47 6.15
C ILE A 76 4.36 -17.52 6.70
N LYS A 77 3.95 -17.41 7.96
CA LYS A 77 3.01 -18.35 8.60
C LYS A 77 1.66 -18.39 7.91
N SER A 78 1.21 -17.24 7.39
CA SER A 78 -0.06 -17.11 6.66
C SER A 78 0.08 -17.46 5.16
N ASN A 79 1.28 -17.82 4.69
CA ASN A 79 1.56 -18.12 3.28
C ASN A 79 1.16 -16.97 2.33
N ILE A 80 1.46 -15.72 2.72
CA ILE A 80 1.23 -14.52 1.90
C ILE A 80 2.54 -14.16 1.20
N SER A 81 2.51 -14.17 -0.13
CA SER A 81 3.67 -13.81 -0.99
C SER A 81 3.41 -12.63 -1.92
N ASN A 82 2.14 -12.32 -2.22
CA ASN A 82 1.76 -11.21 -3.09
C ASN A 82 1.44 -9.96 -2.26
N TYR A 83 2.46 -9.27 -1.82
CA TYR A 83 2.32 -8.09 -0.96
C TYR A 83 3.44 -7.08 -1.17
N PHE A 84 3.24 -5.87 -0.67
CA PHE A 84 4.28 -4.91 -0.31
C PHE A 84 3.89 -4.17 0.96
N THR A 85 4.90 -3.73 1.72
CA THR A 85 4.73 -2.90 2.92
C THR A 85 5.15 -1.47 2.62
N PHE A 86 4.52 -0.50 3.24
CA PHE A 86 4.86 0.93 3.03
C PHE A 86 4.64 1.74 4.31
N ASP A 87 5.05 3.02 4.28
CA ASP A 87 5.03 3.96 5.41
C ASP A 87 5.92 3.56 6.60
N TRP A 88 6.94 2.77 6.35
CA TRP A 88 8.00 2.58 7.32
C TRP A 88 8.73 3.90 7.61
N VAL A 89 9.01 4.20 8.89
CA VAL A 89 10.05 5.19 9.19
C VAL A 89 11.40 4.70 8.67
N VAL A 90 12.27 5.59 8.21
CA VAL A 90 13.51 5.22 7.49
C VAL A 90 14.36 4.17 8.24
N PRO A 91 14.62 4.26 9.56
CA PRO A 91 15.38 3.23 10.27
C PRO A 91 14.73 1.83 10.22
N SER A 92 13.39 1.75 10.32
CA SER A 92 12.64 0.50 10.20
C SER A 92 12.59 0.00 8.76
N LEU A 93 12.51 0.88 7.75
CA LEU A 93 12.61 0.51 6.34
C LEU A 93 13.92 -0.22 6.06
N MET A 94 15.05 0.31 6.54
CA MET A 94 16.35 -0.33 6.35
C MET A 94 16.44 -1.71 7.02
N LYS A 95 15.82 -1.87 8.21
CA LYS A 95 15.72 -3.17 8.87
C LYS A 95 14.81 -4.15 8.10
N ALA A 96 13.69 -3.66 7.54
CA ALA A 96 12.76 -4.46 6.74
C ALA A 96 13.42 -4.96 5.45
N LEU A 97 14.13 -4.09 4.73
CA LEU A 97 14.91 -4.45 3.54
C LEU A 97 15.98 -5.50 3.85
N ASN A 98 16.75 -5.34 4.94
CA ASN A 98 17.74 -6.34 5.36
C ASN A 98 17.12 -7.70 5.74
N LYS A 99 15.82 -7.74 6.00
CA LYS A 99 15.05 -8.96 6.24
C LYS A 99 14.35 -9.48 4.99
N GLU A 100 14.61 -8.90 3.82
CA GLU A 100 13.96 -9.28 2.56
C GLU A 100 12.43 -9.18 2.62
N ILE A 101 11.92 -8.16 3.31
CA ILE A 101 10.50 -7.78 3.25
C ILE A 101 10.33 -6.93 1.99
N VAL A 102 9.32 -7.24 1.19
CA VAL A 102 8.97 -6.44 0.01
C VAL A 102 8.46 -5.09 0.47
N CYS A 103 9.17 -4.01 0.13
CA CYS A 103 8.89 -2.67 0.61
C CYS A 103 8.60 -1.70 -0.53
N ALA A 104 7.76 -0.71 -0.23
CA ALA A 104 7.62 0.51 -1.00
C ALA A 104 8.10 1.70 -0.16
N PHE A 105 8.74 2.66 -0.82
CA PHE A 105 8.94 4.00 -0.26
C PHE A 105 7.86 4.95 -0.77
N ARG A 106 7.58 6.01 -0.02
CA ARG A 106 6.61 7.03 -0.44
C ARG A 106 7.29 8.10 -1.27
N LEU A 107 6.60 8.56 -2.32
CA LEU A 107 6.85 9.84 -2.99
C LEU A 107 5.60 10.70 -2.90
N SER A 108 5.81 11.98 -2.63
CA SER A 108 4.74 12.98 -2.53
C SER A 108 5.29 14.36 -2.88
N GLU A 109 4.48 15.41 -2.76
CA GLU A 109 4.97 16.79 -2.84
C GLU A 109 6.08 17.09 -1.82
N TYR A 110 6.10 16.33 -0.71
CA TYR A 110 6.99 16.55 0.43
C TYR A 110 8.15 15.57 0.53
N GLU A 111 8.05 14.40 -0.12
CA GLU A 111 9.00 13.31 -0.06
C GLU A 111 9.50 13.01 -1.47
N LYS A 112 10.77 13.30 -1.76
CA LYS A 112 11.35 13.22 -3.12
C LYS A 112 12.48 12.21 -3.24
N ASP A 113 12.93 11.62 -2.13
CA ASP A 113 14.07 10.70 -2.14
C ASP A 113 13.66 9.34 -2.69
N ILE A 114 14.47 8.82 -3.64
CA ILE A 114 14.25 7.53 -4.27
C ILE A 114 15.10 6.48 -3.57
N PHE A 115 14.47 5.45 -3.04
CA PHE A 115 15.11 4.28 -2.42
C PHE A 115 15.10 3.11 -3.40
N SER A 116 16.16 3.01 -4.22
CA SER A 116 16.26 1.99 -5.27
C SER A 116 16.35 0.55 -4.78
N GLN A 117 16.53 0.34 -3.47
CA GLN A 117 16.50 -0.99 -2.84
C GLN A 117 15.05 -1.50 -2.62
N CYS A 118 14.04 -0.64 -2.72
CA CYS A 118 12.64 -1.05 -2.65
C CYS A 118 12.18 -1.63 -3.99
N ASP A 119 11.22 -2.56 -3.95
CA ASP A 119 10.60 -3.13 -5.14
C ASP A 119 9.45 -2.26 -5.67
N TRP A 120 8.83 -1.50 -4.78
CA TRP A 120 7.67 -0.66 -5.06
C TRP A 120 7.92 0.79 -4.67
N VAL A 121 7.13 1.67 -5.30
CA VAL A 121 6.96 3.06 -4.88
C VAL A 121 5.48 3.35 -4.68
N TRP A 122 5.15 3.96 -3.55
CA TRP A 122 3.82 4.48 -3.20
C TRP A 122 3.77 5.96 -3.54
N VAL A 123 3.12 6.31 -4.65
CA VAL A 123 3.04 7.69 -5.14
C VAL A 123 1.75 8.32 -4.64
N ASP A 124 1.90 9.29 -3.76
CA ASP A 124 0.82 10.04 -3.15
C ASP A 124 0.80 11.49 -3.64
N SER A 125 -0.36 12.13 -3.56
CA SER A 125 -0.54 13.53 -3.89
C SER A 125 -1.55 14.16 -2.94
N PHE A 126 -1.06 14.86 -1.91
CA PHE A 126 -1.92 15.41 -0.85
C PHE A 126 -2.68 16.66 -1.28
N GLN A 127 -2.04 17.53 -2.06
CA GLN A 127 -2.59 18.84 -2.42
C GLN A 127 -2.74 19.03 -3.94
N THR A 128 -1.81 18.52 -4.73
CA THR A 128 -1.78 18.72 -6.19
C THR A 128 -1.29 17.46 -6.90
N ILE A 129 -1.66 17.29 -8.16
CA ILE A 129 -1.01 16.27 -9.01
C ILE A 129 0.35 16.84 -9.43
N TRP A 130 1.40 16.40 -8.76
CA TRP A 130 2.77 16.88 -8.94
C TRP A 130 3.60 16.01 -9.89
N PHE A 131 3.07 14.89 -10.31
CA PHE A 131 3.67 13.94 -11.23
C PHE A 131 2.95 13.96 -12.58
N ASP A 132 3.65 13.53 -13.61
CA ASP A 132 3.13 13.29 -14.95
C ASP A 132 3.46 11.88 -15.45
N ALA A 133 3.07 11.57 -16.68
CA ALA A 133 3.33 10.27 -17.29
C ALA A 133 4.83 9.99 -17.47
N GLU A 134 5.62 11.00 -17.81
CA GLU A 134 7.06 10.87 -18.03
C GLU A 134 7.76 10.53 -16.70
N TYR A 135 7.39 11.22 -15.63
CA TYR A 135 7.93 10.95 -14.29
C TYR A 135 7.62 9.52 -13.84
N LEU A 136 6.36 9.07 -13.93
CA LEU A 136 5.99 7.71 -13.56
C LEU A 136 6.69 6.65 -14.43
N ALA A 137 6.84 6.91 -15.74
CA ALA A 137 7.59 6.04 -16.62
C ALA A 137 9.09 5.97 -16.24
N SER A 138 9.65 7.06 -15.72
CA SER A 138 11.04 7.07 -15.24
C SER A 138 11.23 6.17 -14.02
N LEU A 139 10.28 6.13 -13.09
CA LEU A 139 10.29 5.22 -11.94
C LEU A 139 10.23 3.75 -12.39
N LYS A 140 9.39 3.44 -13.37
CA LYS A 140 9.32 2.08 -13.95
C LYS A 140 10.62 1.67 -14.65
N LYS A 141 11.34 2.61 -15.30
CA LYS A 141 12.67 2.34 -15.90
C LYS A 141 13.73 2.02 -14.86
N LEU A 142 13.57 2.44 -13.62
CA LEU A 142 14.43 2.03 -12.50
C LEU A 142 14.11 0.63 -11.97
N GLY A 143 13.12 -0.07 -12.56
CA GLY A 143 12.69 -1.40 -12.13
C GLY A 143 11.62 -1.39 -11.03
N LEU A 144 11.15 -0.22 -10.62
CA LEU A 144 10.14 -0.07 -9.57
C LEU A 144 8.74 -0.40 -10.08
N LYS A 145 7.95 -1.09 -9.27
CA LYS A 145 6.50 -1.16 -9.43
C LYS A 145 5.87 0.08 -8.82
N VAL A 146 4.88 0.66 -9.52
CA VAL A 146 4.26 1.93 -9.14
C VAL A 146 2.84 1.70 -8.64
N ALA A 147 2.58 2.02 -7.38
CA ALA A 147 1.25 2.11 -6.79
C ALA A 147 0.87 3.57 -6.59
N LEU A 148 -0.27 4.00 -7.13
CA LEU A 148 -0.77 5.37 -6.98
C LEU A 148 -1.87 5.44 -5.92
N VAL A 149 -1.94 6.57 -5.24
CA VAL A 149 -3.08 6.97 -4.40
C VAL A 149 -4.05 7.77 -5.26
N SER A 150 -5.30 7.33 -5.30
CA SER A 150 -6.33 8.03 -6.07
C SER A 150 -6.74 9.34 -5.38
N PRO A 151 -6.91 10.45 -6.14
CA PRO A 151 -7.10 11.79 -5.56
C PRO A 151 -8.33 11.93 -4.67
N GLU A 152 -9.37 11.13 -4.86
CA GLU A 152 -10.57 11.19 -4.00
C GLU A 152 -10.28 10.85 -2.54
N LEU A 153 -9.22 10.07 -2.25
CA LEU A 153 -8.79 9.76 -0.87
C LEU A 153 -8.35 11.02 -0.12
N HIS A 154 -8.00 12.08 -0.86
CA HIS A 154 -7.68 13.42 -0.35
C HIS A 154 -8.78 14.46 -0.67
N ASN A 155 -10.03 14.01 -0.86
CA ASN A 155 -11.19 14.87 -1.19
C ASN A 155 -11.07 15.64 -2.53
N ARG A 156 -10.24 15.15 -3.48
CA ARG A 156 -9.98 15.81 -4.77
C ARG A 156 -10.54 15.01 -5.94
N LYS A 157 -11.81 14.60 -5.86
CA LYS A 157 -12.51 13.83 -6.91
C LYS A 157 -12.44 14.46 -8.29
N ARG A 158 -12.34 15.79 -8.38
CA ARG A 158 -12.27 16.51 -9.66
C ARG A 158 -11.01 16.21 -10.48
N GLU A 159 -9.96 15.74 -9.82
CA GLU A 159 -8.67 15.44 -10.44
C GLU A 159 -8.55 13.97 -10.88
N MET A 160 -9.54 13.13 -10.60
CA MET A 160 -9.50 11.70 -10.93
C MET A 160 -9.39 11.45 -12.45
N GLU A 161 -10.08 12.22 -13.28
CA GLU A 161 -9.98 12.08 -14.74
C GLU A 161 -8.57 12.43 -15.25
N GLN A 162 -7.96 13.49 -14.72
CA GLN A 162 -6.57 13.85 -15.04
C GLN A 162 -5.60 12.70 -14.69
N VAL A 163 -5.73 12.15 -13.49
CA VAL A 163 -4.87 11.02 -13.06
C VAL A 163 -5.15 9.78 -13.91
N LYS A 164 -6.39 9.54 -14.30
CA LYS A 164 -6.76 8.43 -15.17
C LYS A 164 -6.10 8.50 -16.55
N GLU A 165 -6.03 9.69 -17.15
CA GLU A 165 -5.30 9.91 -18.40
C GLU A 165 -3.80 9.57 -18.25
N ILE A 166 -3.18 10.00 -17.15
CA ILE A 166 -1.78 9.67 -16.83
C ILE A 166 -1.62 8.16 -16.69
N VAL A 167 -2.46 7.51 -15.87
CA VAL A 167 -2.44 6.07 -15.61
C VAL A 167 -2.58 5.24 -16.89
N ASN A 168 -3.49 5.65 -17.78
CA ASN A 168 -3.70 4.96 -19.05
C ASN A 168 -2.48 5.04 -19.98
N SER A 169 -1.72 6.13 -19.92
CA SER A 169 -0.53 6.30 -20.77
C SER A 169 0.69 5.51 -20.27
N VAL A 170 0.83 5.31 -18.94
CA VAL A 170 2.01 4.66 -18.33
C VAL A 170 1.78 3.21 -17.93
N LYS A 171 0.53 2.81 -17.71
CA LYS A 171 0.16 1.49 -17.15
C LYS A 171 0.85 1.22 -15.81
N VAL A 172 0.49 1.98 -14.79
CA VAL A 172 0.94 1.75 -13.41
C VAL A 172 0.55 0.35 -12.91
N ASP A 173 1.20 -0.14 -11.87
CA ASP A 173 1.02 -1.50 -11.41
C ASP A 173 -0.19 -1.64 -10.47
N ALA A 174 -0.44 -0.63 -9.64
CA ALA A 174 -1.62 -0.60 -8.75
C ALA A 174 -2.17 0.82 -8.55
N ILE A 175 -3.44 0.91 -8.14
CA ILE A 175 -4.07 2.14 -7.65
C ILE A 175 -4.90 1.86 -6.41
N CYS A 176 -4.72 2.66 -5.36
CA CYS A 176 -5.48 2.60 -4.12
C CYS A 176 -6.65 3.60 -4.16
N THR A 177 -7.88 3.14 -3.91
CA THR A 177 -9.10 3.92 -4.13
C THR A 177 -10.27 3.45 -3.27
N ASP A 178 -11.19 4.37 -2.96
CA ASP A 178 -12.53 4.08 -2.44
C ASP A 178 -13.58 3.93 -3.57
N LEU A 179 -13.20 4.21 -4.83
CA LEU A 179 -14.09 4.20 -6.00
C LEU A 179 -13.59 3.23 -7.09
N PRO A 180 -13.55 1.91 -6.83
CA PRO A 180 -12.98 0.93 -7.74
C PRO A 180 -13.65 0.94 -9.14
N ASP A 181 -14.97 1.13 -9.21
CA ASP A 181 -15.71 1.14 -10.46
C ASP A 181 -15.23 2.24 -11.44
N PHE A 182 -14.73 3.34 -10.91
CA PHE A 182 -14.16 4.40 -11.74
C PHE A 182 -12.92 3.94 -12.51
N TRP A 183 -12.11 3.08 -11.92
CA TRP A 183 -10.83 2.66 -12.46
C TRP A 183 -10.91 1.42 -13.36
N TYR A 184 -12.01 0.68 -13.32
CA TYR A 184 -12.25 -0.46 -14.23
C TYR A 184 -12.59 -0.08 -15.68
N ARG A 185 -12.93 1.17 -15.95
CA ARG A 185 -13.46 1.64 -17.26
C ARG A 185 -12.38 2.22 -18.16
#